data_fb787d3f7ce577dd3808262f618dedca
#
_entry.id   fb787d3f7ce577dd3808262f618dedca
#
_cell.length_a   1.000
_cell.length_b   1.000
_cell.length_c   1.000
_cell.angle_alpha   90.00
_cell.angle_beta   90.00
_cell.angle_gamma   90.00
#
_symmetry.space_group_name_H-M   'P 1'
#
loop_
_entity.id
_entity.type
_entity.pdbx_description
1 polymer ?
#
loop_
_entity_poly.entity_id
_entity_poly.type
_entity_poly.pdbx_seq_one_letter_code
_entity_poly.pdbx_strand_id
1 'polypeptide(L)' 'MSQKYLIRIAELERLLSEQAEALRQKDQQLSLVEETEAFLRSALTRAEEKIEEDEREIEHLRAQIKKLR' A
#
# COMPACT_ATOMS: atom_id res chain seq x y z
N MET A 1 -50.64 -2.47 3.23
CA MET A 1 -49.45 -3.03 3.86
C MET A 1 -49.50 -2.77 5.34
N SER A 2 -49.21 -3.74 6.20
CA SER A 2 -49.20 -3.51 7.64
C SER A 2 -48.01 -2.65 8.04
N GLN A 3 -48.14 -1.90 9.11
CA GLN A 3 -47.06 -1.09 9.67
C GLN A 3 -45.81 -1.94 10.01
N LYS A 4 -46.04 -3.19 10.38
CA LYS A 4 -44.96 -4.12 10.71
C LYS A 4 -44.01 -4.34 9.54
N TYR A 5 -44.53 -4.51 8.33
CA TYR A 5 -43.74 -4.67 7.13
C TYR A 5 -43.04 -3.38 6.72
N LEU A 6 -43.71 -2.25 6.89
CA LEU A 6 -43.11 -0.96 6.57
C LEU A 6 -41.93 -0.64 7.51
N ILE A 7 -42.05 -0.95 8.79
CA ILE A 7 -40.97 -0.80 9.76
C ILE A 7 -39.79 -1.68 9.38
N ARG A 8 -40.06 -2.93 8.99
CA ARG A 8 -39.02 -3.87 8.61
C ARG A 8 -38.28 -3.43 7.35
N ILE A 9 -39.01 -2.91 6.37
CA ILE A 9 -38.41 -2.37 5.14
C ILE A 9 -37.50 -1.21 5.47
N ALA A 10 -37.94 -0.27 6.32
CA ALA A 10 -37.15 0.87 6.75
C ALA A 10 -35.85 0.45 7.46
N GLU A 11 -35.95 -0.56 8.34
CA GLU A 11 -34.77 -1.11 9.04
C GLU A 11 -33.78 -1.71 8.05
N LEU A 12 -34.25 -2.49 7.07
CA LEU A 12 -33.38 -3.10 6.06
C LEU A 12 -32.72 -2.06 5.18
N GLU A 13 -33.47 -1.02 4.80
CA GLU A 13 -32.90 0.08 4.01
C GLU A 13 -31.79 0.79 4.75
N ARG A 14 -31.99 1.04 6.06
CA ARG A 14 -30.98 1.66 6.92
C ARG A 14 -29.73 0.78 7.01
N LEU A 15 -29.90 -0.52 7.23
CA LEU A 15 -28.78 -1.46 7.30
C LEU A 15 -27.99 -1.52 5.99
N LEU A 16 -28.71 -1.54 4.85
CA LEU A 16 -28.07 -1.54 3.55
C LEU A 16 -27.25 -0.26 3.33
N SER A 17 -27.80 0.89 3.72
CA SER A 17 -27.10 2.15 3.62
C SER A 17 -25.85 2.18 4.49
N GLU A 18 -25.92 1.67 5.70
CA GLU A 18 -24.78 1.58 6.62
C GLU A 18 -23.70 0.67 6.06
N GLN A 19 -24.09 -0.47 5.51
CA GLN A 19 -23.15 -1.42 4.90
C GLN A 19 -22.49 -0.84 3.66
N ALA A 20 -23.24 -0.13 2.83
CA ALA A 20 -22.70 0.53 1.65
C ALA A 20 -21.64 1.57 2.03
N GLU A 21 -21.89 2.34 3.07
CA GLU A 21 -20.94 3.33 3.58
C GLU A 21 -19.68 2.65 4.16
N ALA A 22 -19.87 1.57 4.91
CA ALA A 22 -18.74 0.82 5.46
C ALA A 22 -17.86 0.23 4.34
N LEU A 23 -18.46 -0.30 3.28
CA LEU A 23 -17.72 -0.80 2.13
C LEU A 23 -16.95 0.32 1.42
N ARG A 24 -17.58 1.47 1.25
CA ARG A 24 -16.92 2.63 0.63
C ARG A 24 -15.69 3.06 1.41
N GLN A 25 -15.78 3.10 2.73
CA GLN A 25 -14.66 3.46 3.60
C GLN A 25 -13.54 2.43 3.49
N LYS A 26 -13.87 1.15 3.46
CA LYS A 26 -12.88 0.08 3.30
C LYS A 26 -12.18 0.15 1.93
N ASP A 27 -12.92 0.46 0.88
CA ASP A 27 -12.33 0.64 -0.45
C ASP A 27 -11.34 1.79 -0.47
N GLN A 28 -11.66 2.89 0.19
CA GLN A 28 -10.74 4.02 0.33
C GLN A 28 -9.48 3.62 1.10
N GLN A 29 -9.62 2.87 2.18
CA GLN A 29 -8.49 2.38 2.97
C GLN A 29 -7.61 1.44 2.14
N LEU A 30 -8.21 0.54 1.36
CA LEU A 30 -7.47 -0.35 0.48
C LEU A 30 -6.70 0.42 -0.58
N SER A 31 -7.29 1.45 -1.17
CA SER A 31 -6.59 2.29 -2.15
C SER A 31 -5.37 2.96 -1.53
N LEU A 32 -5.47 3.45 -0.31
CA LEU A 32 -4.35 4.05 0.41
C LEU A 32 -3.24 3.03 0.69
N VAL A 33 -3.62 1.81 1.07
CA VAL A 33 -2.65 0.72 1.31
C VAL A 33 -1.93 0.38 0.01
N GLU A 34 -2.65 0.28 -1.10
CA GLU A 34 -2.06 -0.03 -2.41
C GLU A 34 -1.08 1.06 -2.86
N GLU A 35 -1.45 2.33 -2.68
CA GLU A 35 -0.57 3.46 -2.99
C GLU A 35 0.70 3.44 -2.13
N THR A 36 0.54 3.17 -0.84
CA THR A 36 1.66 3.08 0.08
C THR A 36 2.58 1.92 -0.29
N GLU A 37 2.01 0.77 -0.63
CA GLU A 37 2.77 -0.40 -1.07
C GLU A 37 3.58 -0.09 -2.33
N ALA A 38 2.97 0.56 -3.32
CA ALA A 38 3.65 0.95 -4.55
C ALA A 38 4.81 1.91 -4.26
N PHE A 39 4.60 2.88 -3.39
CA PHE A 39 5.64 3.81 -2.97
C PHE A 39 6.80 3.08 -2.29
N LEU A 40 6.50 2.17 -1.37
CA LEU A 40 7.52 1.42 -0.65
C LEU A 40 8.31 0.49 -1.58
N ARG A 41 7.67 -0.14 -2.54
CA ARG A 41 8.36 -0.97 -3.54
C ARG A 41 9.32 -0.15 -4.38
N SER A 42 8.91 1.04 -4.81
CA SER A 42 9.78 1.94 -5.55
C SER A 42 10.97 2.39 -4.71
N ALA A 43 10.74 2.72 -3.44
CA ALA A 43 11.80 3.11 -2.53
C ALA A 43 12.79 1.95 -2.30
N LEU A 44 12.29 0.73 -2.16
CA LEU A 44 13.12 -0.45 -1.98
C LEU A 44 13.99 -0.70 -3.21
N THR A 45 13.41 -0.61 -4.40
CA THR A 45 14.16 -0.79 -5.65
C THR A 45 15.29 0.23 -5.76
N ARG A 46 15.03 1.50 -5.44
CA ARG A 46 16.06 2.53 -5.47
C ARG A 46 17.15 2.27 -4.45
N ALA A 47 16.78 1.79 -3.25
CA ALA A 47 17.76 1.45 -2.22
C ALA A 47 18.64 0.27 -2.67
N GLU A 48 18.06 -0.75 -3.28
CA GLU A 48 18.81 -1.89 -3.81
C GLU A 48 19.79 -1.47 -4.91
N GLU A 49 19.35 -0.59 -5.81
CA GLU A 49 20.21 -0.04 -6.86
C GLU A 49 21.39 0.74 -6.27
N LYS A 50 21.14 1.52 -5.24
CA LYS A 50 22.17 2.28 -4.55
C LYS A 50 23.19 1.35 -3.86
N ILE A 51 22.73 0.28 -3.25
CA ILE A 51 23.60 -0.71 -2.63
C ILE A 51 24.49 -1.35 -3.69
N GLU A 52 23.94 -1.73 -4.84
CA GLU A 52 24.73 -2.31 -5.93
C GLU A 52 25.78 -1.35 -6.46
N GLU A 53 25.43 -0.07 -6.62
CA GLU A 53 26.38 0.96 -7.02
C GLU A 53 27.52 1.10 -6.00
N ASP A 54 27.17 1.14 -4.73
CA ASP A 54 28.13 1.26 -3.64
C ASP A 54 29.07 0.05 -3.58
N GLU A 55 28.55 -1.15 -3.78
CA GLU A 55 29.35 -2.39 -3.83
C GLU A 55 30.36 -2.34 -4.98
N ARG A 56 29.94 -1.89 -6.16
CA ARG A 56 30.86 -1.75 -7.31
C ARG A 56 31.94 -0.71 -7.03
N GLU A 57 31.59 0.39 -6.39
CA GLU A 57 32.56 1.42 -6.03
C GLU A 57 33.56 0.88 -5.00
N ILE A 58 33.10 0.15 -4.02
CA ILE A 58 33.98 -0.45 -2.99
C ILE A 58 34.96 -1.42 -3.65
N GLU A 59 34.51 -2.27 -4.56
CA GLU A 59 35.37 -3.19 -5.28
C GLU A 59 36.42 -2.46 -6.10
N HIS A 60 36.02 -1.39 -6.78
CA HIS A 60 36.92 -0.57 -7.57
C HIS A 60 38.01 0.07 -6.70
N LEU A 61 37.63 0.63 -5.55
CA LEU A 61 38.56 1.26 -4.62
C LEU A 61 39.52 0.21 -4.01
N ARG A 62 39.03 -0.96 -3.68
CA ARG A 62 39.87 -2.06 -3.17
C ARG A 62 40.92 -2.48 -4.21
N ALA A 63 40.51 -2.56 -5.48
CA ALA A 63 41.44 -2.88 -6.56
C ALA A 63 42.54 -1.81 -6.70
N GLN A 64 42.19 -0.54 -6.58
CA GLN A 64 43.14 0.56 -6.61
C GLN A 64 44.13 0.50 -5.43
N ILE A 65 43.65 0.20 -4.23
CA ILE A 65 44.49 0.05 -3.04
C ILE A 65 45.51 -1.08 -3.24
N LYS A 66 45.09 -2.21 -3.81
CA LYS A 66 46.00 -3.31 -4.11
C LYS A 66 47.10 -2.91 -5.06
N LYS A 67 46.80 -2.08 -6.06
CA LYS A 67 47.79 -1.60 -7.02
C LYS A 67 48.84 -0.67 -6.39
N LEU A 68 48.43 0.04 -5.33
CA LEU A 68 49.32 0.97 -4.64
C LEU A 68 50.24 0.28 -3.63
N ARG A 69 49.92 -0.95 -3.27
CA ARG A 69 50.78 -1.77 -2.39
C ARG A 69 51.81 -2.55 -3.23
#